data_e1c41e1854d93f2b6aa276ce0de158c8
#
_entry.id   e1c41e1854d93f2b6aa276ce0de158c8
#
_cell.length_a   1.000
_cell.length_b   1.000
_cell.length_c   1.000
_cell.angle_alpha   90.00
_cell.angle_beta   90.00
_cell.angle_gamma   90.00
#
_symmetry.space_group_name_H-M   'P 1'
#
loop_
_entity.id
_entity.type
_entity.pdbx_description
1 polymer ?
#
loop_
_entity_poly.entity_id
_entity_poly.type
_entity_poly.pdbx_seq_one_letter_code
_entity_poly.pdbx_strand_id
1 'polypeptide(L)'
;MGVTAEDFDRDCHTDLFITHLAAETNTLYRGAGDGWFSDATNVHGLGLASTPFTGFGTRWLDFDNDGDLDLYTVNGSVSRLQDQALQGVAYPLRQRNQFWVNEEGRYSLVMSSDKAVGRGLAIGDIDNDGDIDMLITNSHGRPQLLRNTTDTLGRDWIGIELNAPGALTLGSTVELGSQECVKAIVQTDGSYASASDHRVVFGISGNLLRTDVIVRWSDSSVEQFGRLKLNRYHSLRKGRGAPVPSDLELGAVHGVSQ
;
A
#
# COMPACT_ATOMS: atom_id res chain seq x y z
N MET A 1 3.33 15.08 7.34
CA MET A 1 2.25 14.15 7.14
C MET A 1 2.54 13.37 5.90
N GLY A 2 2.08 12.13 5.86
CA GLY A 2 2.31 11.23 4.75
C GLY A 2 1.12 11.17 3.80
N VAL A 3 1.40 10.71 2.58
CA VAL A 3 0.40 10.35 1.58
C VAL A 3 0.80 9.01 0.98
N THR A 4 -0.17 8.19 0.67
CA THR A 4 0.02 6.96 -0.10
C THR A 4 -1.07 6.88 -1.16
N ALA A 5 -0.73 6.31 -2.31
CA ALA A 5 -1.60 6.22 -3.48
C ALA A 5 -1.62 4.77 -3.97
N GLU A 6 -2.78 4.16 -4.00
CA GLU A 6 -3.04 2.80 -4.50
C GLU A 6 -4.50 2.71 -4.96
N ASP A 7 -4.86 1.61 -5.58
CA ASP A 7 -6.24 1.25 -5.92
C ASP A 7 -6.74 0.28 -4.85
N PHE A 8 -7.30 0.83 -3.74
CA PHE A 8 -7.61 0.01 -2.57
C PHE A 8 -8.89 -0.81 -2.72
N ASP A 9 -9.81 -0.39 -3.59
CA ASP A 9 -11.10 -1.06 -3.81
C ASP A 9 -11.22 -1.77 -5.17
N ARG A 10 -10.10 -1.83 -5.92
CA ARG A 10 -9.97 -2.52 -7.21
C ARG A 10 -10.92 -2.03 -8.30
N ASP A 11 -11.27 -0.75 -8.26
CA ASP A 11 -12.09 -0.12 -9.29
C ASP A 11 -11.28 0.41 -10.49
N CYS A 12 -9.98 0.14 -10.53
CA CYS A 12 -9.00 0.60 -11.53
C CYS A 12 -8.63 2.08 -11.44
N HIS A 13 -9.08 2.78 -10.43
CA HIS A 13 -8.70 4.17 -10.21
C HIS A 13 -7.72 4.26 -9.03
N THR A 14 -6.92 5.30 -9.03
CA THR A 14 -5.98 5.53 -7.94
C THR A 14 -6.67 6.31 -6.83
N ASP A 15 -6.58 5.81 -5.61
CA ASP A 15 -7.06 6.42 -4.40
C ASP A 15 -5.92 7.02 -3.60
N LEU A 16 -6.23 7.96 -2.71
CA LEU A 16 -5.25 8.63 -1.89
C LEU A 16 -5.63 8.49 -0.41
N PHE A 17 -4.65 8.14 0.41
CA PHE A 17 -4.80 8.25 1.85
C PHE A 17 -3.78 9.25 2.41
N ILE A 18 -4.27 10.21 3.19
CA ILE A 18 -3.48 11.32 3.71
C ILE A 18 -3.59 11.35 5.23
N THR A 19 -2.44 11.42 5.92
CA THR A 19 -2.39 11.56 7.37
C THR A 19 -2.41 13.01 7.78
N HIS A 20 -3.05 13.31 8.92
CA HIS A 20 -3.28 14.65 9.42
C HIS A 20 -2.78 14.85 10.85
N LEU A 21 -2.92 16.09 11.36
CA LEU A 21 -2.64 16.45 12.75
C LEU A 21 -3.72 15.89 13.70
N ALA A 22 -3.36 15.74 14.96
CA ALA A 22 -4.35 15.48 16.00
C ALA A 22 -5.45 16.56 15.99
N ALA A 23 -6.67 16.15 16.26
CA ALA A 23 -7.93 16.90 16.14
C ALA A 23 -8.47 17.04 14.69
N GLU A 24 -7.73 16.53 13.70
CA GLU A 24 -8.21 16.34 12.34
C GLU A 24 -8.32 14.82 12.07
N THR A 25 -9.16 14.41 11.14
CA THR A 25 -9.20 13.00 10.70
C THR A 25 -8.17 12.76 9.62
N ASN A 26 -7.53 11.59 9.61
CA ASN A 26 -6.89 11.13 8.38
C ASN A 26 -7.96 11.02 7.29
N THR A 27 -7.59 11.19 6.03
CA THR A 27 -8.56 11.26 4.94
C THR A 27 -8.27 10.24 3.86
N LEU A 28 -9.29 9.46 3.52
CA LEU A 28 -9.31 8.59 2.36
C LEU A 28 -10.09 9.29 1.23
N TYR A 29 -9.41 9.55 0.14
CA TYR A 29 -9.98 10.06 -1.08
C TYR A 29 -10.09 8.94 -2.12
N ARG A 30 -11.31 8.57 -2.47
CA ARG A 30 -11.59 7.62 -3.55
C ARG A 30 -11.57 8.33 -4.89
N GLY A 31 -10.76 7.82 -5.81
CA GLY A 31 -10.64 8.34 -7.17
C GLY A 31 -11.82 7.93 -8.06
N ALA A 32 -12.18 8.78 -9.00
CA ALA A 32 -13.21 8.49 -10.00
C ALA A 32 -12.64 8.27 -11.41
N GLY A 33 -11.31 8.28 -11.56
CA GLY A 33 -10.60 8.03 -12.82
C GLY A 33 -10.53 9.22 -13.79
N ASP A 34 -11.26 10.28 -13.52
CA ASP A 34 -11.34 11.51 -14.34
C ASP A 34 -10.61 12.70 -13.69
N GLY A 35 -9.83 12.44 -12.65
CA GLY A 35 -9.11 13.44 -11.86
C GLY A 35 -9.91 13.99 -10.69
N TRP A 36 -11.13 13.53 -10.48
CA TRP A 36 -11.93 13.85 -9.31
C TRP A 36 -11.76 12.81 -8.21
N PHE A 37 -11.88 13.28 -6.98
CA PHE A 37 -11.83 12.47 -5.77
C PHE A 37 -13.01 12.79 -4.86
N SER A 38 -13.51 11.77 -4.18
CA SER A 38 -14.55 11.91 -3.17
C SER A 38 -14.01 11.45 -1.80
N ASP A 39 -14.42 12.14 -0.74
CA ASP A 39 -14.06 11.73 0.63
C ASP A 39 -14.85 10.48 1.03
N ALA A 40 -14.15 9.38 1.17
CA ALA A 40 -14.68 8.08 1.56
C ALA A 40 -14.29 7.68 3.01
N THR A 41 -13.65 8.57 3.75
CA THR A 41 -13.06 8.31 5.07
C THR A 41 -14.05 7.68 6.04
N ASN A 42 -15.23 8.26 6.17
CA ASN A 42 -16.23 7.80 7.14
C ASN A 42 -16.95 6.53 6.69
N VAL A 43 -17.11 6.33 5.39
CA VAL A 43 -17.74 5.13 4.80
C VAL A 43 -16.92 3.89 5.16
N HIS A 44 -15.60 4.01 5.16
CA HIS A 44 -14.66 2.93 5.47
C HIS A 44 -14.20 2.92 6.94
N GLY A 45 -14.76 3.78 7.80
CA GLY A 45 -14.48 3.76 9.24
C GLY A 45 -13.13 4.33 9.68
N LEU A 46 -12.40 4.99 8.78
CA LEU A 46 -11.01 5.44 9.02
C LEU A 46 -10.92 6.79 9.78
N GLY A 47 -12.03 7.55 9.87
CA GLY A 47 -12.00 8.92 10.34
C GLY A 47 -11.84 9.06 11.86
N LEU A 48 -12.89 8.78 12.62
CA LEU A 48 -12.99 9.11 14.04
C LEU A 48 -11.83 8.57 14.89
N ALA A 49 -11.40 7.35 14.62
CA ALA A 49 -10.34 6.71 15.38
C ALA A 49 -8.94 7.30 15.11
N SER A 50 -8.75 8.06 14.05
CA SER A 50 -7.48 8.76 13.75
C SER A 50 -7.37 10.11 14.46
N THR A 51 -8.50 10.73 14.85
CA THR A 51 -8.55 12.09 15.43
C THR A 51 -7.61 12.34 16.62
N PRO A 52 -7.36 11.40 17.55
CA PRO A 52 -6.44 11.63 18.66
C PRO A 52 -4.96 11.64 18.28
N PHE A 53 -4.63 11.27 17.04
CA PHE A 53 -3.27 10.99 16.62
C PHE A 53 -2.77 12.05 15.61
N THR A 54 -1.45 12.24 15.60
CA THR A 54 -0.76 12.96 14.52
C THR A 54 -0.09 11.92 13.65
N GLY A 55 -0.63 11.71 12.46
CA GLY A 55 -0.13 10.76 11.51
C GLY A 55 1.03 11.29 10.68
N PHE A 56 2.01 10.42 10.43
CA PHE A 56 3.15 10.67 9.55
C PHE A 56 3.23 9.61 8.45
N GLY A 57 4.18 8.69 8.56
CA GLY A 57 4.33 7.63 7.57
C GLY A 57 3.07 6.78 7.45
N THR A 58 2.66 6.49 6.22
CA THR A 58 1.50 5.65 5.94
C THR A 58 1.70 4.87 4.65
N ARG A 59 1.26 3.62 4.60
CA ARG A 59 1.32 2.78 3.40
C ARG A 59 0.17 1.79 3.38
N TRP A 60 -0.35 1.54 2.20
CA TRP A 60 -1.12 0.33 1.94
C TRP A 60 -0.19 -0.85 1.72
N LEU A 61 -0.59 -2.00 2.19
CA LEU A 61 0.11 -3.28 2.02
C LEU A 61 -0.91 -4.40 2.18
N ASP A 62 -0.74 -5.47 1.45
CA ASP A 62 -1.45 -6.72 1.67
C ASP A 62 -0.66 -7.49 2.75
N PHE A 63 -1.12 -7.39 4.00
CA PHE A 63 -0.35 -7.87 5.15
C PHE A 63 -0.45 -9.37 5.34
N ASP A 64 -1.58 -9.96 4.99
CA ASP A 64 -1.84 -11.38 5.20
C ASP A 64 -2.04 -12.17 3.90
N ASN A 65 -1.69 -11.55 2.76
CA ASN A 65 -1.77 -12.14 1.42
C ASN A 65 -3.18 -12.59 1.03
N ASP A 66 -4.22 -11.89 1.53
CA ASP A 66 -5.60 -12.17 1.12
C ASP A 66 -6.03 -11.40 -0.12
N GLY A 67 -5.15 -10.54 -0.60
CA GLY A 67 -5.32 -9.71 -1.77
C GLY A 67 -5.97 -8.36 -1.46
N ASP A 68 -6.58 -8.14 -0.30
CA ASP A 68 -7.13 -6.85 0.09
C ASP A 68 -6.03 -5.96 0.69
N LEU A 69 -6.05 -4.66 0.39
CA LEU A 69 -5.04 -3.75 0.90
C LEU A 69 -5.37 -3.28 2.30
N ASP A 70 -4.52 -3.62 3.25
CA ASP A 70 -4.47 -3.08 4.60
C ASP A 70 -3.79 -1.72 4.63
N LEU A 71 -3.94 -0.99 5.74
CA LEU A 71 -3.36 0.33 5.87
C LEU A 71 -2.61 0.47 7.20
N TYR A 72 -1.34 0.84 7.14
CA TYR A 72 -0.56 1.14 8.31
C TYR A 72 -0.25 2.64 8.43
N THR A 73 -0.40 3.21 9.63
CA THR A 73 -0.10 4.62 9.92
C THR A 73 0.81 4.73 11.12
N VAL A 74 1.92 5.40 10.92
CA VAL A 74 2.91 5.72 11.96
C VAL A 74 2.57 7.06 12.60
N ASN A 75 2.43 7.09 13.92
CA ASN A 75 1.98 8.24 14.67
C ASN A 75 3.06 8.78 15.63
N GLY A 76 3.01 10.09 15.84
CA GLY A 76 3.87 10.74 16.81
C GLY A 76 3.59 12.24 16.88
N SER A 77 3.13 12.72 18.02
CA SER A 77 2.70 14.11 18.20
C SER A 77 3.78 15.12 17.81
N VAL A 78 3.36 16.28 17.35
CA VAL A 78 4.20 17.50 17.18
C VAL A 78 3.99 18.47 18.33
N SER A 79 2.92 18.29 19.08
CA SER A 79 2.58 19.10 20.24
C SER A 79 2.76 18.29 21.52
N ARG A 80 3.17 18.96 22.59
CA ARG A 80 3.41 18.35 23.88
C ARG A 80 2.11 17.74 24.44
N LEU A 81 2.10 16.43 24.68
CA LEU A 81 0.98 15.74 25.29
C LEU A 81 1.01 15.93 26.81
N GLN A 82 0.03 16.62 27.36
CA GLN A 82 -0.02 17.02 28.75
C GLN A 82 0.09 15.85 29.73
N ASP A 83 -0.62 14.77 29.47
CA ASP A 83 -0.61 13.58 30.32
C ASP A 83 0.79 13.00 30.47
N GLN A 84 1.53 12.91 29.39
CA GLN A 84 2.91 12.41 29.40
C GLN A 84 3.86 13.40 30.07
N ALA A 85 3.62 14.69 29.88
CA ALA A 85 4.42 15.74 30.52
C ALA A 85 4.25 15.73 32.04
N LEU A 86 3.04 15.55 32.55
CA LEU A 86 2.74 15.44 33.98
C LEU A 86 3.37 14.18 34.59
N GLN A 87 3.55 13.12 33.81
CA GLN A 87 4.23 11.89 34.22
C GLN A 87 5.75 11.99 34.14
N GLY A 88 6.31 13.16 33.78
CA GLY A 88 7.75 13.39 33.67
C GLY A 88 8.43 12.72 32.48
N VAL A 89 7.66 12.35 31.44
CA VAL A 89 8.23 11.76 30.23
C VAL A 89 9.11 12.81 29.52
N ALA A 90 10.37 12.47 29.26
CA ALA A 90 11.35 13.39 28.67
C ALA A 90 10.92 13.94 27.30
N TYR A 91 10.27 13.09 26.47
CA TYR A 91 9.70 13.46 25.18
C TYR A 91 8.21 13.12 25.17
N PRO A 92 7.34 14.02 25.64
CA PRO A 92 5.91 13.76 25.80
C PRO A 92 5.15 13.90 24.46
N LEU A 93 5.62 13.21 23.44
CA LEU A 93 5.11 13.22 22.06
C LEU A 93 4.77 11.83 21.57
N ARG A 94 4.85 10.82 22.43
CA ARG A 94 4.72 9.42 22.04
C ARG A 94 3.28 9.04 21.80
N GLN A 95 3.03 8.43 20.64
CA GLN A 95 1.72 7.89 20.26
C GLN A 95 1.85 6.43 19.82
N ARG A 96 0.74 5.71 19.80
CA ARG A 96 0.65 4.37 19.22
C ARG A 96 0.45 4.49 17.72
N ASN A 97 1.02 3.56 16.97
CA ASN A 97 0.72 3.42 15.55
C ASN A 97 -0.63 2.73 15.37
N GLN A 98 -1.23 2.91 14.21
CA GLN A 98 -2.52 2.36 13.83
C GLN A 98 -2.32 1.41 12.66
N PHE A 99 -2.84 0.21 12.80
CA PHE A 99 -2.94 -0.78 11.75
C PHE A 99 -4.42 -1.04 11.48
N TRP A 100 -4.82 -0.81 10.27
CA TRP A 100 -6.18 -0.98 9.79
C TRP A 100 -6.22 -2.21 8.90
N VAL A 101 -6.75 -3.30 9.44
CA VAL A 101 -6.94 -4.55 8.71
C VAL A 101 -8.20 -4.43 7.86
N ASN A 102 -8.08 -4.72 6.59
CA ASN A 102 -9.17 -4.69 5.63
C ASN A 102 -9.77 -6.10 5.51
N GLU A 103 -11.06 -6.19 5.65
CA GLU A 103 -11.84 -7.40 5.40
C GLU A 103 -12.98 -7.02 4.45
N GLU A 104 -12.84 -7.32 3.17
CA GLU A 104 -13.83 -7.05 2.13
C GLU A 104 -14.31 -5.58 2.11
N GLY A 105 -13.37 -4.63 2.17
CA GLY A 105 -13.62 -3.19 2.16
C GLY A 105 -14.03 -2.60 3.52
N ARG A 106 -13.95 -3.37 4.60
CA ARG A 106 -14.20 -2.89 5.98
C ARG A 106 -12.92 -2.90 6.78
N TYR A 107 -12.53 -1.72 7.24
CA TYR A 107 -11.34 -1.57 8.06
C TYR A 107 -11.63 -1.76 9.55
N SER A 108 -10.89 -2.65 10.20
CA SER A 108 -10.83 -2.78 11.64
C SER A 108 -9.49 -2.32 12.20
N LEU A 109 -9.54 -1.57 13.31
CA LEU A 109 -8.36 -0.94 13.89
C LEU A 109 -7.67 -1.86 14.90
N VAL A 110 -6.39 -2.11 14.68
CA VAL A 110 -5.45 -2.69 15.63
C VAL A 110 -4.41 -1.64 16.02
N MET A 111 -4.24 -1.41 17.32
CA MET A 111 -3.26 -0.46 17.83
C MET A 111 -1.95 -1.16 18.18
N SER A 112 -0.80 -0.55 17.81
CA SER A 112 0.49 -1.05 18.29
C SER A 112 0.56 -1.10 19.82
N SER A 113 1.30 -2.06 20.36
CA SER A 113 1.52 -2.16 21.81
C SER A 113 2.31 -0.97 22.36
N ASP A 114 3.31 -0.54 21.61
CA ASP A 114 4.27 0.47 22.04
C ASP A 114 3.89 1.88 21.59
N LYS A 115 4.33 2.86 22.38
CA LYS A 115 4.24 4.27 22.04
C LYS A 115 5.60 4.80 21.65
N ALA A 116 5.68 5.44 20.48
CA ALA A 116 6.89 6.06 19.98
C ALA A 116 6.60 7.46 19.41
N VAL A 117 7.62 8.19 19.02
CA VAL A 117 7.48 9.42 18.25
C VAL A 117 7.75 9.07 16.79
N GLY A 118 6.83 8.34 16.20
CA GLY A 118 6.98 7.78 14.87
C GLY A 118 7.01 8.86 13.79
N ARG A 119 7.75 8.59 12.72
CA ARG A 119 7.87 9.48 11.56
C ARG A 119 7.79 8.72 10.25
N GLY A 120 8.86 8.07 9.82
CA GLY A 120 8.91 7.37 8.54
C GLY A 120 8.36 5.95 8.62
N LEU A 121 7.81 5.50 7.52
CA LEU A 121 7.41 4.13 7.27
C LEU A 121 7.90 3.72 5.88
N ALA A 122 8.72 2.70 5.82
CA ALA A 122 9.05 2.00 4.57
C ALA A 122 8.59 0.56 4.67
N ILE A 123 8.19 -0.01 3.54
CA ILE A 123 7.76 -1.40 3.43
C ILE A 123 8.61 -2.15 2.41
N GLY A 124 8.71 -3.46 2.56
CA GLY A 124 9.38 -4.37 1.63
C GLY A 124 9.49 -5.76 2.23
N ASP A 125 9.61 -6.75 1.41
CA ASP A 125 9.85 -8.13 1.81
C ASP A 125 11.37 -8.35 1.93
N ILE A 126 11.90 -8.35 3.15
CA ILE A 126 13.34 -8.35 3.41
C ILE A 126 13.99 -9.73 3.40
N ASP A 127 13.22 -10.78 3.61
CA ASP A 127 13.73 -12.16 3.60
C ASP A 127 13.18 -13.02 2.45
N ASN A 128 12.42 -12.39 1.55
CA ASN A 128 11.88 -12.95 0.31
C ASN A 128 10.93 -14.14 0.56
N ASP A 129 10.16 -14.07 1.62
CA ASP A 129 9.14 -15.06 1.95
C ASP A 129 7.74 -14.71 1.40
N GLY A 130 7.59 -13.49 0.86
CA GLY A 130 6.36 -12.98 0.24
C GLY A 130 5.50 -12.18 1.20
N ASP A 131 5.89 -12.09 2.46
CA ASP A 131 5.20 -11.31 3.47
C ASP A 131 5.83 -9.91 3.58
N ILE A 132 5.02 -8.88 3.53
CA ILE A 132 5.54 -7.50 3.56
C ILE A 132 5.93 -7.10 4.97
N ASP A 133 7.19 -6.73 5.14
CA ASP A 133 7.78 -6.20 6.36
C ASP A 133 7.73 -4.68 6.43
N MET A 134 7.91 -4.13 7.63
CA MET A 134 7.85 -2.69 7.86
C MET A 134 9.08 -2.18 8.62
N LEU A 135 9.66 -1.08 8.13
CA LEU A 135 10.70 -0.34 8.83
C LEU A 135 10.14 1.03 9.25
N ILE A 136 10.12 1.26 10.55
CA ILE A 136 9.60 2.49 11.15
C ILE A 136 10.77 3.31 11.72
N THR A 137 10.85 4.58 11.37
CA THR A 137 11.78 5.52 11.97
C THR A 137 11.10 6.37 13.03
N ASN A 138 11.81 6.63 14.12
CA ASN A 138 11.31 7.37 15.26
C ASN A 138 12.17 8.60 15.53
N SER A 139 11.55 9.75 15.83
CA SER A 139 12.25 10.90 16.37
C SER A 139 12.61 10.62 17.83
N HIS A 140 13.88 10.78 18.20
CA HIS A 140 14.39 10.46 19.53
C HIS A 140 14.14 9.00 19.96
N GLY A 141 14.24 8.07 19.03
CA GLY A 141 14.06 6.65 19.28
C GLY A 141 14.85 5.78 18.28
N ARG A 142 14.98 4.52 18.62
CA ARG A 142 15.58 3.56 17.69
C ARG A 142 14.60 3.27 16.54
N PRO A 143 15.07 2.99 15.33
CA PRO A 143 14.23 2.45 14.29
C PRO A 143 13.68 1.08 14.73
N GLN A 144 12.51 0.75 14.23
CA GLN A 144 11.86 -0.54 14.50
C GLN A 144 11.69 -1.27 13.18
N LEU A 145 12.25 -2.47 13.11
CA LEU A 145 11.97 -3.41 12.04
C LEU A 145 10.89 -4.36 12.55
N LEU A 146 9.73 -4.31 11.92
CA LEU A 146 8.62 -5.21 12.17
C LEU A 146 8.63 -6.26 11.06
N ARG A 147 9.09 -7.46 11.40
CA ARG A 147 9.03 -8.58 10.49
C ARG A 147 7.62 -9.17 10.54
N ASN A 148 7.02 -9.31 9.38
CA ASN A 148 5.76 -10.02 9.24
C ASN A 148 6.00 -11.52 9.45
N THR A 149 5.27 -12.11 10.35
CA THR A 149 5.31 -13.55 10.65
C THR A 149 3.91 -14.11 10.75
N THR A 150 2.99 -13.47 10.05
CA THR A 150 1.58 -13.89 10.02
C THR A 150 1.48 -15.25 9.35
N ASP A 151 0.73 -16.16 9.96
CA ASP A 151 0.39 -17.41 9.29
C ASP A 151 -0.64 -17.12 8.20
N THR A 152 -0.19 -17.06 6.97
CA THR A 152 -1.03 -16.78 5.80
C THR A 152 -1.96 -17.95 5.44
N LEU A 153 -2.03 -18.99 6.29
CA LEU A 153 -2.90 -20.17 6.12
C LEU A 153 -2.75 -20.85 4.75
N GLY A 154 -1.54 -20.79 4.19
CA GLY A 154 -1.23 -21.34 2.87
C GLY A 154 -1.77 -20.51 1.70
N ARG A 155 -2.02 -19.22 1.92
CA ARG A 155 -2.28 -18.27 0.82
C ARG A 155 -1.06 -18.17 -0.07
N ASP A 156 -1.29 -18.13 -1.37
CA ASP A 156 -0.23 -17.99 -2.36
C ASP A 156 0.09 -16.51 -2.60
N TRP A 157 1.27 -16.24 -3.10
CA TRP A 157 1.70 -14.90 -3.48
C TRP A 157 2.52 -14.90 -4.78
N ILE A 158 2.72 -13.73 -5.35
CA ILE A 158 3.62 -13.53 -6.49
C ILE A 158 4.38 -12.20 -6.33
N GLY A 159 5.70 -12.29 -6.39
CA GLY A 159 6.57 -11.11 -6.34
C GLY A 159 7.08 -10.74 -7.73
N ILE A 160 7.07 -9.45 -8.06
CA ILE A 160 7.51 -8.92 -9.36
C ILE A 160 8.58 -7.86 -9.14
N GLU A 161 9.71 -8.06 -9.81
CA GLU A 161 10.79 -7.09 -9.96
C GLU A 161 10.88 -6.68 -11.42
N LEU A 162 10.71 -5.40 -11.71
CA LEU A 162 10.86 -4.88 -13.07
C LEU A 162 12.32 -4.53 -13.37
N ASN A 163 12.78 -4.89 -14.56
CA ASN A 163 14.12 -4.60 -15.03
C ASN A 163 14.06 -3.92 -16.41
N ALA A 164 14.45 -2.65 -16.46
CA ALA A 164 14.48 -1.85 -17.69
C ALA A 164 15.68 -0.90 -17.68
N PRO A 165 16.14 -0.44 -18.85
CA PRO A 165 17.19 0.57 -18.92
C PRO A 165 16.75 1.90 -18.31
N GLY A 166 17.67 2.55 -17.57
CA GLY A 166 17.40 3.85 -16.95
C GLY A 166 16.32 3.78 -15.86
N ALA A 167 15.51 4.84 -15.75
CA ALA A 167 14.45 4.97 -14.75
C ALA A 167 13.09 4.43 -15.23
N LEU A 168 13.04 3.62 -16.29
CA LEU A 168 11.79 3.16 -16.89
C LEU A 168 11.00 2.15 -16.06
N THR A 169 11.53 1.70 -14.93
CA THR A 169 10.82 0.83 -14.00
C THR A 169 9.91 1.60 -13.06
N LEU A 170 10.37 2.73 -12.53
CA LEU A 170 9.57 3.55 -11.63
C LEU A 170 8.42 4.23 -12.38
N GLY A 171 7.24 4.22 -11.78
CA GLY A 171 6.01 4.70 -12.40
C GLY A 171 5.38 3.71 -13.39
N SER A 172 5.98 2.53 -13.57
CA SER A 172 5.34 1.45 -14.32
C SER A 172 4.24 0.82 -13.47
N THR A 173 3.22 0.27 -14.14
CA THR A 173 2.15 -0.47 -13.48
C THR A 173 2.29 -1.96 -13.81
N VAL A 174 2.16 -2.79 -12.80
CA VAL A 174 2.06 -4.24 -12.92
C VAL A 174 0.63 -4.63 -12.64
N GLU A 175 0.02 -5.41 -13.51
CA GLU A 175 -1.37 -5.85 -13.41
C GLU A 175 -1.44 -7.36 -13.55
N LEU A 176 -2.20 -8.00 -12.69
CA LEU A 176 -2.52 -9.42 -12.83
C LEU A 176 -3.75 -9.60 -13.72
N GLY A 177 -3.66 -10.51 -14.68
CA GLY A 177 -4.77 -10.86 -15.56
C GLY A 177 -5.89 -11.55 -14.78
N SER A 178 -6.78 -10.78 -14.19
CA SER A 178 -7.96 -11.25 -13.45
C SER A 178 -9.24 -10.60 -13.99
N GLN A 179 -10.39 -10.98 -13.45
CA GLN A 179 -11.66 -10.29 -13.74
C GLN A 179 -11.79 -8.97 -12.96
N GLU A 180 -11.03 -8.86 -11.87
CA GLU A 180 -10.94 -7.67 -11.04
C GLU A 180 -9.66 -6.89 -11.39
N CYS A 181 -9.65 -5.61 -11.12
CA CYS A 181 -8.49 -4.78 -11.32
C CYS A 181 -7.47 -5.00 -10.20
N VAL A 182 -6.57 -5.94 -10.37
CA VAL A 182 -5.48 -6.18 -9.43
C VAL A 182 -4.21 -5.62 -10.02
N LYS A 183 -3.84 -4.42 -9.59
CA LYS A 183 -2.67 -3.69 -10.09
C LYS A 183 -1.88 -3.05 -8.97
N ALA A 184 -0.59 -2.84 -9.20
CA ALA A 184 0.27 -2.06 -8.33
C ALA A 184 1.19 -1.16 -9.15
N ILE A 185 1.51 0.00 -8.60
CA ILE A 185 2.47 0.94 -9.19
C ILE A 185 3.86 0.62 -8.62
N VAL A 186 4.83 0.48 -9.51
CA VAL A 186 6.24 0.32 -9.10
C VAL A 186 6.79 1.67 -8.66
N GLN A 187 6.87 1.86 -7.36
CA GLN A 187 7.25 3.12 -6.74
C GLN A 187 8.09 2.89 -5.48
N THR A 188 8.98 3.81 -5.18
CA THR A 188 9.74 3.82 -3.92
C THR A 188 9.30 4.94 -2.99
N ASP A 189 8.62 5.93 -3.52
CA ASP A 189 8.11 7.11 -2.82
C ASP A 189 6.77 6.83 -2.13
N GLY A 190 6.15 7.90 -1.64
CA GLY A 190 4.98 7.82 -0.78
C GLY A 190 5.38 7.78 0.70
N SER A 191 4.39 7.75 1.58
CA SER A 191 4.63 7.82 3.01
C SER A 191 5.22 9.16 3.47
N TYR A 192 6.09 9.18 4.48
CA TYR A 192 6.75 10.38 4.99
C TYR A 192 8.25 10.13 5.16
N ALA A 193 9.06 10.90 4.44
CA ALA A 193 10.53 10.85 4.51
C ALA A 193 11.09 9.41 4.48
N SER A 194 10.57 8.59 3.60
CA SER A 194 10.90 7.18 3.48
C SER A 194 10.96 6.76 2.02
N ALA A 195 11.71 5.70 1.75
CA ALA A 195 11.71 5.02 0.47
C ALA A 195 11.50 3.52 0.72
N SER A 196 10.50 2.95 0.05
CA SER A 196 10.14 1.53 0.13
C SER A 196 10.85 0.70 -0.94
N ASP A 197 10.76 -0.61 -0.83
CA ASP A 197 11.17 -1.51 -1.90
C ASP A 197 10.36 -1.22 -3.17
N HIS A 198 11.01 -1.29 -4.31
CA HIS A 198 10.39 -1.10 -5.62
C HIS A 198 9.74 -2.38 -6.17
N ARG A 199 10.00 -3.52 -5.55
CA ARG A 199 9.33 -4.76 -5.92
C ARG A 199 7.88 -4.72 -5.47
N VAL A 200 7.00 -5.29 -6.27
CA VAL A 200 5.59 -5.42 -5.92
C VAL A 200 5.29 -6.87 -5.56
N VAL A 201 4.48 -7.06 -4.54
CA VAL A 201 3.99 -8.38 -4.11
C VAL A 201 2.47 -8.34 -4.14
N PHE A 202 1.89 -9.39 -4.68
CA PHE A 202 0.45 -9.59 -4.71
C PHE A 202 0.12 -10.86 -3.92
N GLY A 203 -0.75 -10.76 -2.93
CA GLY A 203 -1.43 -11.89 -2.35
C GLY A 203 -2.42 -12.49 -3.36
N ILE A 204 -2.51 -13.80 -3.37
CA ILE A 204 -3.36 -14.52 -4.30
C ILE A 204 -4.45 -15.24 -3.52
N SER A 205 -5.66 -14.67 -3.51
CA SER A 205 -6.82 -15.29 -2.86
C SER A 205 -7.74 -15.96 -3.86
N GLY A 206 -8.34 -17.05 -3.43
CA GLY A 206 -9.45 -17.85 -4.00
C GLY A 206 -9.68 -17.86 -5.50
N ASN A 207 -10.07 -16.77 -6.12
CA ASN A 207 -10.47 -16.69 -7.53
C ASN A 207 -9.42 -16.11 -8.48
N LEU A 208 -8.27 -15.65 -7.96
CA LEU A 208 -7.16 -15.16 -8.78
C LEU A 208 -6.38 -16.31 -9.41
N LEU A 209 -7.06 -17.11 -10.24
CA LEU A 209 -6.46 -18.28 -10.92
C LEU A 209 -5.54 -17.88 -12.09
N ARG A 210 -5.44 -16.61 -12.44
CA ARG A 210 -4.63 -16.12 -13.55
C ARG A 210 -3.41 -15.39 -13.03
N THR A 211 -2.26 -15.97 -13.28
CA THR A 211 -0.95 -15.39 -13.02
C THR A 211 -0.30 -14.82 -14.29
N ASP A 212 -1.12 -14.51 -15.30
CA ASP A 212 -0.66 -13.75 -16.45
C ASP A 212 -0.41 -12.31 -15.99
N VAL A 213 0.74 -11.77 -16.31
CA VAL A 213 1.14 -10.43 -15.86
C VAL A 213 1.19 -9.50 -17.06
N ILE A 214 0.57 -8.35 -16.92
CA ILE A 214 0.69 -7.24 -17.86
C ILE A 214 1.52 -6.14 -17.20
N VAL A 215 2.52 -5.65 -17.90
CA VAL A 215 3.33 -4.52 -17.46
C VAL A 215 3.10 -3.35 -18.39
N ARG A 216 2.62 -2.26 -17.85
CA ARG A 216 2.58 -0.97 -18.51
C ARG A 216 3.77 -0.16 -18.04
N TRP A 217 4.76 -0.03 -18.91
CA TRP A 217 6.00 0.68 -18.60
C TRP A 217 5.77 2.20 -18.54
N SER A 218 6.65 2.91 -17.83
CA SER A 218 6.53 4.37 -17.67
C SER A 218 6.63 5.16 -18.99
N ASP A 219 7.10 4.55 -20.09
CA ASP A 219 7.05 5.11 -21.43
C ASP A 219 5.77 4.78 -22.21
N SER A 220 4.75 4.26 -21.52
CA SER A 220 3.45 3.86 -22.04
C SER A 220 3.47 2.62 -22.95
N SER A 221 4.60 1.97 -23.14
CA SER A 221 4.62 0.66 -23.82
C SER A 221 4.03 -0.42 -22.91
N VAL A 222 3.34 -1.41 -23.51
CA VAL A 222 2.66 -2.48 -22.78
C VAL A 222 3.17 -3.83 -23.22
N GLU A 223 3.52 -4.67 -22.28
CA GLU A 223 3.99 -6.02 -22.52
C GLU A 223 3.23 -7.02 -21.64
N GLN A 224 2.89 -8.15 -22.21
CA GLN A 224 2.32 -9.27 -21.50
C GLN A 224 3.40 -10.33 -21.25
N PHE A 225 3.56 -10.70 -20.00
CA PHE A 225 4.35 -11.82 -19.56
C PHE A 225 3.38 -12.97 -19.24
N GLY A 226 3.61 -14.14 -19.83
CA GLY A 226 2.71 -15.28 -19.66
C GLY A 226 2.58 -15.71 -18.20
N ARG A 227 1.89 -16.82 -17.98
CA ARG A 227 1.62 -17.34 -16.64
C ARG A 227 2.89 -17.57 -15.82
N LEU A 228 3.00 -16.89 -14.69
CA LEU A 228 4.11 -17.00 -13.75
C LEU A 228 3.77 -17.99 -12.62
N LYS A 229 4.80 -18.51 -11.96
CA LYS A 229 4.65 -19.43 -10.84
C LYS A 229 4.44 -18.66 -9.54
N LEU A 230 3.59 -19.20 -8.68
CA LEU A 230 3.34 -18.66 -7.34
C LEU A 230 4.51 -18.89 -6.39
N ASN A 231 4.47 -18.19 -5.26
CA ASN A 231 5.39 -18.31 -4.11
C ASN A 231 6.86 -18.06 -4.48
N ARG A 232 7.07 -17.03 -5.31
CA ARG A 232 8.41 -16.56 -5.68
C ARG A 232 8.42 -15.21 -6.35
N TYR A 233 9.60 -14.61 -6.37
CA TYR A 233 9.89 -13.44 -7.19
C TYR A 233 10.20 -13.79 -8.65
N HIS A 234 9.75 -12.92 -9.55
CA HIS A 234 10.04 -12.94 -10.97
C HIS A 234 10.66 -11.62 -11.41
N SER A 235 11.82 -11.66 -12.05
CA SER A 235 12.42 -10.49 -12.68
C SER A 235 11.94 -10.39 -14.12
N LEU A 236 11.11 -9.36 -14.41
CA LEU A 236 10.52 -9.12 -15.72
C LEU A 236 11.32 -8.03 -16.43
N ARG A 237 11.93 -8.41 -17.56
CA ARG A 237 12.78 -7.50 -18.32
C ARG A 237 12.02 -6.92 -19.49
N LYS A 238 12.07 -5.57 -19.63
CA LYS A 238 11.50 -4.86 -20.77
C LYS A 238 12.04 -5.38 -22.10
N GLY A 239 11.16 -5.56 -23.08
CA GLY A 239 11.47 -6.13 -24.39
C GLY A 239 11.51 -7.67 -24.41
N ARG A 240 11.05 -8.33 -23.34
CA ARG A 240 10.96 -9.79 -23.24
C ARG A 240 9.53 -10.31 -23.14
N GLY A 241 8.58 -9.46 -22.85
CA GLY A 241 7.15 -9.78 -22.91
C GLY A 241 6.63 -9.78 -24.36
N ALA A 242 5.49 -10.35 -24.58
CA ALA A 242 4.76 -10.22 -25.84
C ALA A 242 4.11 -8.83 -25.89
N PRO A 243 4.18 -8.12 -27.04
CA PRO A 243 3.48 -6.85 -27.16
C PRO A 243 1.97 -7.08 -27.08
N VAL A 244 1.27 -6.24 -26.32
CA VAL A 244 -0.18 -6.24 -26.26
C VAL A 244 -0.69 -5.35 -27.39
N PRO A 245 -1.59 -5.86 -28.27
CA PRO A 245 -2.20 -5.03 -29.29
C PRO A 245 -2.96 -3.85 -28.67
N SER A 246 -2.88 -2.68 -29.32
CA SER A 246 -3.49 -1.43 -28.84
C SER A 246 -5.04 -1.49 -28.70
N ASP A 247 -5.65 -2.45 -29.32
CA ASP A 247 -7.12 -2.69 -29.31
C ASP A 247 -7.61 -3.48 -28.07
N LEU A 248 -6.71 -4.00 -27.26
CA LEU A 248 -6.97 -4.48 -25.91
C LEU A 248 -6.76 -3.33 -24.88
N GLU A 249 -7.16 -2.13 -25.20
CA GLU A 249 -7.47 -1.14 -24.19
C GLU A 249 -8.55 -1.74 -23.30
N LEU A 250 -8.15 -2.04 -22.08
CA LEU A 250 -8.94 -2.62 -21.01
C LEU A 250 -10.37 -2.08 -21.05
N GLY A 251 -11.30 -2.99 -21.14
CA GLY A 251 -12.69 -2.66 -21.33
C GLY A 251 -13.18 -1.63 -20.32
N ALA A 252 -13.36 -0.41 -20.81
CA ALA A 252 -14.37 0.45 -20.24
C ALA A 252 -15.66 -0.37 -20.27
N VAL A 253 -16.12 -0.81 -19.11
CA VAL A 253 -17.45 -1.37 -18.95
C VAL A 253 -18.42 -0.21 -19.19
N HIS A 254 -18.63 0.13 -20.46
CA HIS A 254 -19.75 0.89 -20.91
C HIS A 254 -20.90 -0.08 -21.08
N GLY A 255 -21.72 -0.19 -20.08
CA GLY A 255 -22.87 -1.05 -20.11
C GLY A 255 -23.84 -0.81 -18.99
N VAL A 256 -24.33 0.43 -18.86
CA VAL A 256 -25.69 0.63 -18.33
C VAL A 256 -26.45 1.44 -19.36
N SER A 257 -27.11 0.76 -20.25
CA SER A 257 -28.20 1.32 -21.04
C SER A 257 -29.49 1.04 -20.30
N GLN A 258 -30.20 2.15 -20.00
CA GLN A 258 -31.63 2.34 -19.75
C GLN A 258 -32.28 1.53 -18.64
#